data_89780d89a9a8d78c0f0043f8418c10c2
#
_entry.id   89780d89a9a8d78c0f0043f8418c10c2
#
_cell.length_a   1.000
_cell.length_b   1.000
_cell.length_c   1.000
_cell.angle_alpha   90.00
_cell.angle_beta   90.00
_cell.angle_gamma   90.00
#
_symmetry.space_group_name_H-M   'P 1'
#
loop_
_entity.id
_entity.type
_entity.pdbx_description
1 polymer ?
#
loop_
_entity_poly.entity_id
_entity_poly.type
_entity_poly.pdbx_seq_one_letter_code
_entity_poly.pdbx_strand_id
1 'polypeptide(L)'
;AIETKREIVVFTDSTLHSMQFLGAPFSFGIQPLSTGITIMGPNAAVTVEDAVIWMGQDSFYLYEGGTQQLPCMVKEKVFFDFNYSQKDKVYAAHNAEFSEVTWYYCSDTNSVANGGTGQNNLYVTYNYAEKIWYYGTLSRSAFIDRGTFQFPIGAESGYLYDHEVGYDDDGSAMAASIEASPIDVGEGERFSFISKIIPDVTFQGSTVSSPSVDMTLSMQDYPGSPYGQAESDTVSSTAISTTTVPFEQFTTKADIRLRGRSFAFKIGSTALGVRWRLGSPRIELRQDGRR
;
A
#
# COMPACT_ATOMS: atom_id res chain seq x y z
N ALA A 1 -2.03 14.73 -21.54
CA ALA A 1 -2.07 16.04 -20.89
C ALA A 1 -3.09 15.99 -19.74
N ILE A 2 -2.86 16.80 -18.73
CA ILE A 2 -3.76 16.91 -17.56
C ILE A 2 -3.94 18.38 -17.20
N GLU A 3 -5.16 18.76 -16.83
CA GLU A 3 -5.51 20.13 -16.47
C GLU A 3 -5.28 20.36 -14.97
N THR A 4 -4.70 21.52 -14.65
CA THR A 4 -4.65 22.11 -13.31
C THR A 4 -5.43 23.42 -13.31
N LYS A 5 -5.57 24.08 -12.17
CA LYS A 5 -6.25 25.39 -12.10
C LYS A 5 -5.55 26.51 -12.87
N ARG A 6 -4.26 26.37 -13.16
CA ARG A 6 -3.44 27.46 -13.72
C ARG A 6 -2.92 27.17 -15.13
N GLU A 7 -2.76 25.89 -15.46
CA GLU A 7 -2.07 25.46 -16.67
C GLU A 7 -2.49 24.04 -17.06
N ILE A 8 -2.14 23.66 -18.25
CA ILE A 8 -2.24 22.27 -18.72
C ILE A 8 -0.84 21.69 -18.71
N VAL A 9 -0.67 20.62 -17.95
CA VAL A 9 0.58 19.86 -17.89
C VAL A 9 0.57 18.82 -19.01
N VAL A 10 1.56 18.90 -19.89
CA VAL A 10 1.70 18.05 -21.06
C VAL A 10 2.88 17.11 -20.88
N PHE A 11 2.61 15.83 -20.92
CA PHE A 11 3.63 14.78 -20.83
C PHE A 11 4.04 14.34 -22.23
N THR A 12 5.33 14.12 -22.41
CA THR A 12 5.92 13.38 -23.52
C THR A 12 6.62 12.15 -22.99
N ASP A 13 7.27 11.38 -23.84
CA ASP A 13 8.00 10.15 -23.45
C ASP A 13 9.12 10.42 -22.44
N SER A 14 9.68 11.65 -22.43
CA SER A 14 10.85 11.98 -21.60
C SER A 14 10.86 13.38 -21.02
N THR A 15 9.82 14.19 -21.27
CA THR A 15 9.77 15.58 -20.84
C THR A 15 8.39 15.97 -20.34
N LEU A 16 8.37 16.96 -19.45
CA LEU A 16 7.17 17.60 -18.94
C LEU A 16 7.13 19.06 -19.41
N HIS A 17 5.98 19.51 -19.87
CA HIS A 17 5.75 20.86 -20.33
C HIS A 17 4.53 21.48 -19.65
N SER A 18 4.59 22.77 -19.41
CA SER A 18 3.44 23.60 -19.07
C SER A 18 2.90 24.28 -20.30
N MET A 19 1.60 24.24 -20.50
CA MET A 19 0.89 25.03 -21.50
C MET A 19 -0.06 25.99 -20.80
N GLN A 20 0.17 27.29 -21.02
CA GLN A 20 -0.59 28.37 -20.39
C GLN A 20 -1.23 29.26 -21.43
N PHE A 21 -2.40 29.81 -21.09
CA PHE A 21 -3.04 30.84 -21.91
C PHE A 21 -2.35 32.19 -21.70
N LEU A 22 -1.81 32.76 -22.77
CA LEU A 22 -1.07 34.05 -22.74
C LEU A 22 -1.89 35.27 -23.17
N GLY A 23 -3.03 35.06 -23.81
CA GLY A 23 -3.81 36.12 -24.44
C GLY A 23 -3.27 36.56 -25.79
N ALA A 24 -3.94 37.54 -26.40
CA ALA A 24 -3.56 38.07 -27.72
C ALA A 24 -2.22 38.83 -27.66
N PRO A 25 -1.34 38.73 -28.67
CA PRO A 25 -1.49 38.01 -29.93
C PRO A 25 -1.17 36.52 -29.88
N PHE A 26 -0.67 35.99 -28.74
CA PHE A 26 -0.31 34.61 -28.53
C PHE A 26 -1.44 33.94 -27.76
N SER A 27 -2.08 32.92 -28.33
CA SER A 27 -3.16 32.22 -27.65
C SER A 27 -2.63 31.37 -26.49
N PHE A 28 -1.61 30.56 -26.76
CA PHE A 28 -0.98 29.66 -25.76
C PHE A 28 0.54 29.72 -25.85
N GLY A 29 1.19 29.60 -24.71
CA GLY A 29 2.63 29.37 -24.61
C GLY A 29 2.92 28.00 -24.01
N ILE A 30 3.95 27.35 -24.52
CA ILE A 30 4.44 26.09 -24.02
C ILE A 30 5.85 26.30 -23.49
N GLN A 31 6.07 25.88 -22.23
CA GLN A 31 7.37 25.96 -21.57
C GLN A 31 7.79 24.58 -21.06
N PRO A 32 9.06 24.18 -21.25
CA PRO A 32 9.57 22.96 -20.65
C PRO A 32 9.68 23.15 -19.13
N LEU A 33 9.15 22.20 -18.37
CA LEU A 33 9.23 22.17 -16.91
C LEU A 33 10.36 21.26 -16.42
N SER A 34 10.50 20.09 -17.04
CA SER A 34 11.50 19.11 -16.65
C SER A 34 11.85 18.15 -17.79
N THR A 35 13.05 17.59 -17.73
CA THR A 35 13.56 16.57 -18.66
C THR A 35 13.95 15.31 -17.89
N GLY A 36 13.97 14.16 -18.57
CA GLY A 36 14.29 12.87 -17.94
C GLY A 36 13.15 12.31 -17.08
N ILE A 37 11.95 12.87 -17.20
CA ILE A 37 10.76 12.45 -16.47
C ILE A 37 9.83 11.73 -17.44
N THR A 38 9.43 10.53 -17.04
CA THR A 38 8.55 9.67 -17.83
C THR A 38 7.18 9.58 -17.20
N ILE A 39 6.18 9.25 -17.99
CA ILE A 39 4.88 8.79 -17.52
C ILE A 39 4.68 7.34 -17.92
N MET A 40 4.05 6.53 -17.07
CA MET A 40 3.85 5.09 -17.32
C MET A 40 2.88 4.85 -18.47
N GLY A 41 1.78 5.55 -18.48
CA GLY A 41 0.72 5.43 -19.49
C GLY A 41 -0.15 6.68 -19.55
N PRO A 42 -1.07 6.77 -20.50
CA PRO A 42 -1.87 7.98 -20.73
C PRO A 42 -2.77 8.37 -19.55
N ASN A 43 -3.18 7.40 -18.74
CA ASN A 43 -4.07 7.61 -17.59
C ASN A 43 -3.33 7.44 -16.23
N ALA A 44 -2.00 7.46 -16.23
CA ALA A 44 -1.19 7.27 -15.03
C ALA A 44 -1.00 8.53 -14.18
N ALA A 45 -1.66 9.63 -14.53
CA ALA A 45 -1.60 10.92 -13.83
C ALA A 45 -2.98 11.36 -13.36
N VAL A 46 -3.02 12.04 -12.23
CA VAL A 46 -4.23 12.62 -11.66
C VAL A 46 -3.93 14.00 -11.06
N THR A 47 -4.90 14.91 -11.14
CA THR A 47 -4.83 16.22 -10.48
C THR A 47 -5.40 16.09 -9.07
N VAL A 48 -4.66 16.60 -8.10
CA VAL A 48 -5.06 16.72 -6.70
C VAL A 48 -4.96 18.19 -6.34
N GLU A 49 -6.08 18.84 -6.11
CA GLU A 49 -6.19 20.29 -5.87
C GLU A 49 -5.54 21.12 -6.99
N ASP A 50 -4.28 21.51 -6.85
CA ASP A 50 -3.51 22.28 -7.83
C ASP A 50 -2.18 21.58 -8.21
N ALA A 51 -1.98 20.37 -7.69
CA ALA A 51 -0.84 19.53 -7.97
C ALA A 51 -1.19 18.39 -8.94
N VAL A 52 -0.21 17.87 -9.65
CA VAL A 52 -0.32 16.68 -10.48
C VAL A 52 0.56 15.59 -9.91
N ILE A 53 -0.02 14.43 -9.66
CA ILE A 53 0.70 13.26 -9.18
C ILE A 53 0.60 12.16 -10.24
N TRP A 54 1.73 11.51 -10.55
CA TRP A 54 1.73 10.46 -11.57
C TRP A 54 2.73 9.34 -11.30
N MET A 55 2.46 8.21 -11.93
CA MET A 55 3.35 7.06 -11.99
C MET A 55 4.24 7.17 -13.23
N GLY A 56 5.53 7.25 -13.03
CA GLY A 56 6.53 7.13 -14.09
C GLY A 56 6.95 5.68 -14.31
N GLN A 57 7.94 5.45 -15.19
CA GLN A 57 8.38 4.08 -15.53
C GLN A 57 9.17 3.38 -14.41
N ASP A 58 9.70 4.15 -13.48
CA ASP A 58 10.52 3.63 -12.39
C ASP A 58 10.28 4.31 -11.04
N SER A 59 9.40 5.31 -10.98
CA SER A 59 9.17 6.12 -9.78
C SER A 59 7.84 6.85 -9.85
N PHE A 60 7.45 7.44 -8.73
CA PHE A 60 6.31 8.33 -8.63
C PHE A 60 6.77 9.77 -8.54
N TYR A 61 5.99 10.67 -9.10
CA TYR A 61 6.34 12.08 -9.21
C TYR A 61 5.19 12.99 -8.80
N LEU A 62 5.53 14.17 -8.35
CA LEU A 62 4.62 15.27 -8.00
C LEU A 62 5.07 16.53 -8.74
N TYR A 63 4.13 17.27 -9.27
CA TYR A 63 4.28 18.62 -9.80
C TYR A 63 3.39 19.58 -9.03
N GLU A 64 4.00 20.58 -8.40
CA GLU A 64 3.35 21.68 -7.70
C GLU A 64 4.18 22.96 -7.94
N GLY A 65 4.15 23.46 -9.17
CA GLY A 65 5.03 24.56 -9.62
C GLY A 65 6.50 24.16 -9.81
N GLY A 66 6.89 22.97 -9.41
CA GLY A 66 8.19 22.31 -9.61
C GLY A 66 8.01 20.80 -9.58
N THR A 67 8.85 20.09 -10.30
CA THR A 67 8.78 18.63 -10.37
C THR A 67 9.68 18.00 -9.31
N GLN A 68 9.14 17.07 -8.54
CA GLN A 68 9.88 16.29 -7.56
C GLN A 68 9.49 14.82 -7.61
N GLN A 69 10.46 13.96 -7.31
CA GLN A 69 10.22 12.54 -7.14
C GLN A 69 9.64 12.30 -5.75
N LEU A 70 8.56 11.50 -5.66
CA LEU A 70 7.99 11.07 -4.40
C LEU A 70 8.77 9.89 -3.82
N PRO A 71 9.26 9.99 -2.58
CA PRO A 71 9.81 8.84 -1.89
C PRO A 71 8.75 7.75 -1.74
N CYS A 72 9.06 6.53 -2.20
CA CYS A 72 8.14 5.41 -2.14
C CYS A 72 8.84 4.19 -1.53
N MET A 73 8.40 3.78 -0.34
CA MET A 73 8.97 2.64 0.38
C MET A 73 8.61 1.29 -0.25
N VAL A 74 7.52 1.25 -1.03
CA VAL A 74 7.06 0.03 -1.72
C VAL A 74 7.47 0.01 -3.20
N LYS A 75 8.36 0.89 -3.61
CA LYS A 75 8.80 1.06 -4.99
C LYS A 75 9.27 -0.26 -5.63
N GLU A 76 10.17 -0.97 -4.95
CA GLU A 76 10.70 -2.24 -5.45
C GLU A 76 9.60 -3.28 -5.64
N LYS A 77 8.68 -3.38 -4.69
CA LYS A 77 7.55 -4.31 -4.78
C LYS A 77 6.67 -4.04 -6.01
N VAL A 78 6.40 -2.77 -6.29
CA VAL A 78 5.54 -2.36 -7.41
C VAL A 78 6.23 -2.61 -8.75
N PHE A 79 7.45 -2.11 -8.94
CA PHE A 79 8.12 -2.14 -10.25
C PHE A 79 8.80 -3.48 -10.55
N PHE A 80 9.07 -4.33 -9.53
CA PHE A 80 9.61 -5.67 -9.75
C PHE A 80 8.61 -6.62 -10.43
N ASP A 81 7.34 -6.54 -10.05
CA ASP A 81 6.25 -7.35 -10.62
C ASP A 81 5.37 -6.56 -11.60
N PHE A 82 5.91 -5.51 -12.21
CA PHE A 82 5.16 -4.66 -13.13
C PHE A 82 5.19 -5.21 -14.56
N ASN A 83 4.02 -5.37 -15.19
CA ASN A 83 3.91 -5.79 -16.58
C ASN A 83 4.03 -4.60 -17.54
N TYR A 84 5.24 -4.31 -17.99
CA TYR A 84 5.51 -3.20 -18.92
C TYR A 84 4.84 -3.33 -20.29
N SER A 85 4.46 -4.54 -20.71
CA SER A 85 3.71 -4.74 -21.96
C SER A 85 2.27 -4.24 -21.85
N GLN A 86 1.76 -4.05 -20.64
CA GLN A 86 0.41 -3.56 -20.34
C GLN A 86 0.42 -2.17 -19.67
N LYS A 87 1.52 -1.43 -19.77
CA LYS A 87 1.70 -0.11 -19.14
C LYS A 87 0.61 0.90 -19.49
N ASP A 88 0.05 0.82 -20.69
CA ASP A 88 -0.99 1.74 -21.16
C ASP A 88 -2.34 1.54 -20.44
N LYS A 89 -2.51 0.43 -19.71
CA LYS A 89 -3.70 0.15 -18.90
C LYS A 89 -3.62 0.74 -17.49
N VAL A 90 -2.47 1.30 -17.09
CA VAL A 90 -2.34 1.95 -15.79
C VAL A 90 -3.35 3.08 -15.70
N TYR A 91 -4.08 3.09 -14.60
CA TYR A 91 -5.10 4.08 -14.33
C TYR A 91 -4.88 4.69 -12.94
N ALA A 92 -4.75 6.01 -12.88
CA ALA A 92 -4.65 6.78 -11.65
C ALA A 92 -6.04 7.22 -11.20
N ALA A 93 -6.37 6.97 -9.95
CA ALA A 93 -7.63 7.34 -9.31
C ALA A 93 -7.36 8.28 -8.13
N HIS A 94 -8.17 9.30 -7.96
CA HIS A 94 -8.15 10.18 -6.79
C HIS A 94 -9.36 9.88 -5.91
N ASN A 95 -9.13 9.76 -4.60
CA ASN A 95 -10.15 9.66 -3.57
C ASN A 95 -9.96 10.82 -2.59
N ALA A 96 -10.73 11.87 -2.76
CA ALA A 96 -10.59 13.10 -1.98
C ALA A 96 -10.94 12.92 -0.51
N GLU A 97 -11.86 12.00 -0.18
CA GLU A 97 -12.30 11.75 1.19
C GLU A 97 -11.16 11.27 2.09
N PHE A 98 -10.31 10.39 1.55
CA PHE A 98 -9.19 9.80 2.28
C PHE A 98 -7.85 10.45 1.95
N SER A 99 -7.82 11.48 1.08
CA SER A 99 -6.59 12.12 0.62
C SER A 99 -5.64 11.13 -0.07
N GLU A 100 -6.16 10.35 -1.01
CA GLU A 100 -5.46 9.23 -1.62
C GLU A 100 -5.40 9.33 -3.14
N VAL A 101 -4.26 8.90 -3.69
CA VAL A 101 -4.07 8.63 -5.10
C VAL A 101 -3.72 7.16 -5.26
N THR A 102 -4.52 6.44 -6.04
CA THR A 102 -4.36 5.00 -6.28
C THR A 102 -4.06 4.75 -7.76
N TRP A 103 -3.02 3.97 -8.04
CA TRP A 103 -2.72 3.47 -9.38
C TRP A 103 -3.07 2.00 -9.46
N TYR A 104 -3.97 1.67 -10.39
CA TYR A 104 -4.28 0.30 -10.76
C TYR A 104 -3.38 -0.13 -11.91
N TYR A 105 -2.77 -1.30 -11.81
CA TYR A 105 -1.82 -1.78 -12.80
C TYR A 105 -1.86 -3.31 -12.96
N CYS A 106 -1.32 -3.81 -14.07
CA CYS A 106 -1.18 -5.22 -14.34
C CYS A 106 0.16 -5.73 -13.83
N SER A 107 0.16 -6.80 -13.03
CA SER A 107 1.38 -7.49 -12.64
C SER A 107 1.94 -8.36 -13.77
N ASP A 108 3.24 -8.65 -13.74
CA ASP A 108 3.86 -9.58 -14.69
C ASP A 108 3.36 -11.02 -14.48
N THR A 109 3.09 -11.40 -13.23
CA THR A 109 2.47 -12.70 -12.92
C THR A 109 1.08 -12.86 -13.53
N ASN A 110 0.34 -11.75 -13.77
CA ASN A 110 -0.95 -11.75 -14.48
C ASN A 110 -0.83 -11.47 -15.98
N SER A 111 0.37 -11.55 -16.54
CA SER A 111 0.57 -11.40 -17.99
C SER A 111 -0.08 -12.56 -18.75
N VAL A 112 -0.51 -12.30 -19.98
CA VAL A 112 -1.06 -13.34 -20.86
C VAL A 112 0.00 -14.43 -21.13
N ALA A 113 1.27 -14.07 -21.20
CA ALA A 113 2.37 -14.99 -21.38
C ALA A 113 2.52 -15.99 -20.20
N ASN A 114 2.15 -15.55 -18.99
CA ASN A 114 2.17 -16.38 -17.78
C ASN A 114 0.81 -17.04 -17.46
N GLY A 115 -0.14 -17.01 -18.43
CA GLY A 115 -1.48 -17.59 -18.28
C GLY A 115 -2.48 -16.71 -17.53
N GLY A 116 -2.14 -15.45 -17.29
CA GLY A 116 -3.03 -14.47 -16.70
C GLY A 116 -3.94 -13.79 -17.72
N THR A 117 -4.72 -12.82 -17.23
CA THR A 117 -5.70 -12.08 -18.05
C THR A 117 -5.10 -10.88 -18.78
N GLY A 118 -3.93 -10.40 -18.37
CA GLY A 118 -3.33 -9.16 -18.83
C GLY A 118 -4.14 -7.90 -18.49
N GLN A 119 -5.03 -7.98 -17.52
CA GLN A 119 -5.79 -6.84 -16.99
C GLN A 119 -5.18 -6.33 -15.68
N ASN A 120 -5.54 -5.12 -15.26
CA ASN A 120 -5.13 -4.61 -13.96
C ASN A 120 -5.63 -5.55 -12.87
N ASN A 121 -4.76 -5.93 -11.95
CA ASN A 121 -5.05 -6.85 -10.85
C ASN A 121 -4.43 -6.43 -9.53
N LEU A 122 -3.53 -5.45 -9.57
CA LEU A 122 -2.89 -4.87 -8.40
C LEU A 122 -3.15 -3.38 -8.33
N TYR A 123 -3.01 -2.84 -7.13
CA TYR A 123 -2.98 -1.41 -6.91
C TYR A 123 -1.88 -1.00 -5.95
N VAL A 124 -1.46 0.26 -6.06
CA VAL A 124 -0.63 0.96 -5.10
C VAL A 124 -1.26 2.31 -4.81
N THR A 125 -1.33 2.68 -3.54
CA THR A 125 -1.95 3.93 -3.08
C THR A 125 -0.93 4.77 -2.33
N TYR A 126 -0.97 6.07 -2.60
CA TYR A 126 -0.28 7.10 -1.86
C TYR A 126 -1.29 7.98 -1.14
N ASN A 127 -1.25 7.97 0.19
CA ASN A 127 -1.96 8.95 1.01
C ASN A 127 -1.10 10.21 1.11
N TYR A 128 -1.55 11.29 0.46
CA TYR A 128 -0.75 12.51 0.36
C TYR A 128 -0.83 13.40 1.61
N ALA A 129 -1.83 13.20 2.49
CA ALA A 129 -1.91 13.88 3.77
C ALA A 129 -0.94 13.27 4.79
N GLU A 130 -0.94 11.95 4.93
CA GLU A 130 -0.10 11.20 5.88
C GLU A 130 1.28 10.85 5.30
N LYS A 131 1.46 10.96 3.98
CA LYS A 131 2.68 10.60 3.23
C LYS A 131 3.08 9.15 3.38
N ILE A 132 2.10 8.27 3.43
CA ILE A 132 2.28 6.82 3.54
C ILE A 132 1.86 6.11 2.26
N TRP A 133 2.43 4.93 2.04
CA TRP A 133 2.15 4.07 0.91
C TRP A 133 1.60 2.73 1.36
N TYR A 134 0.64 2.21 0.60
CA TYR A 134 0.17 0.84 0.75
C TYR A 134 -0.22 0.25 -0.61
N TYR A 135 -0.39 -1.05 -0.67
CA TYR A 135 -0.69 -1.77 -1.89
C TYR A 135 -1.59 -2.96 -1.61
N GLY A 136 -2.18 -3.50 -2.66
CA GLY A 136 -3.03 -4.68 -2.55
C GLY A 136 -3.45 -5.23 -3.90
N THR A 137 -4.40 -6.14 -3.85
CA THR A 137 -4.99 -6.78 -5.03
C THR A 137 -6.39 -6.22 -5.23
N LEU A 138 -6.61 -5.53 -6.32
CA LEU A 138 -7.92 -5.08 -6.77
C LEU A 138 -7.84 -4.76 -8.26
N SER A 139 -8.81 -5.21 -9.00
CA SER A 139 -8.91 -4.98 -10.43
C SER A 139 -9.82 -3.80 -10.71
N ARG A 140 -9.29 -2.74 -11.32
CA ARG A 140 -10.08 -1.61 -11.82
C ARG A 140 -9.48 -1.08 -13.11
N SER A 141 -10.34 -0.76 -14.06
CA SER A 141 -9.96 -0.18 -15.36
C SER A 141 -10.25 1.32 -15.46
N ALA A 142 -11.16 1.81 -14.66
CA ALA A 142 -11.52 3.22 -14.54
C ALA A 142 -12.07 3.50 -13.14
N PHE A 143 -12.02 4.77 -12.74
CA PHE A 143 -12.50 5.21 -11.44
C PHE A 143 -12.98 6.66 -11.53
N ILE A 144 -14.05 6.98 -10.82
CA ILE A 144 -14.53 8.33 -10.63
C ILE A 144 -14.73 8.58 -9.14
N ASP A 145 -14.19 9.70 -8.66
CA ASP A 145 -14.37 10.13 -7.27
C ASP A 145 -15.83 10.55 -7.02
N ARG A 146 -16.20 10.60 -5.76
CA ARG A 146 -17.51 11.13 -5.36
C ARG A 146 -17.67 12.59 -5.78
N GLY A 147 -18.91 13.00 -5.96
CA GLY A 147 -19.27 14.36 -6.38
C GLY A 147 -20.53 14.32 -7.19
N THR A 148 -20.50 13.74 -8.38
CA THR A 148 -21.71 13.45 -9.18
C THR A 148 -22.50 12.31 -8.56
N PHE A 149 -21.81 11.33 -8.00
CA PHE A 149 -22.37 10.18 -7.30
C PHE A 149 -22.13 10.30 -5.79
N GLN A 150 -22.94 9.62 -5.00
CA GLN A 150 -22.80 9.61 -3.54
C GLN A 150 -21.51 8.94 -3.09
N PHE A 151 -21.12 7.89 -3.79
CA PHE A 151 -19.91 7.08 -3.52
C PHE A 151 -18.96 7.14 -4.71
N PRO A 152 -17.66 6.94 -4.52
CA PRO A 152 -16.75 6.71 -5.63
C PRO A 152 -17.15 5.44 -6.39
N ILE A 153 -16.97 5.43 -7.70
CA ILE A 153 -17.34 4.30 -8.55
C ILE A 153 -16.12 3.82 -9.31
N GLY A 154 -15.82 2.53 -9.19
CA GLY A 154 -14.81 1.84 -9.99
C GLY A 154 -15.45 0.93 -11.04
N ALA A 155 -14.81 0.78 -12.20
CA ALA A 155 -15.26 -0.09 -13.27
C ALA A 155 -14.32 -1.29 -13.44
N GLU A 156 -14.90 -2.47 -13.61
CA GLU A 156 -14.18 -3.69 -13.94
C GLU A 156 -15.06 -4.66 -14.72
N SER A 157 -14.51 -5.24 -15.81
CA SER A 157 -15.11 -6.36 -16.54
C SER A 157 -16.59 -6.19 -16.90
N GLY A 158 -17.01 -4.93 -17.16
CA GLY A 158 -18.39 -4.59 -17.53
C GLY A 158 -19.32 -4.33 -16.35
N TYR A 159 -18.82 -4.34 -15.13
CA TYR A 159 -19.54 -3.98 -13.91
C TYR A 159 -19.06 -2.63 -13.37
N LEU A 160 -19.94 -1.98 -12.62
CA LEU A 160 -19.64 -0.79 -11.82
C LEU A 160 -19.77 -1.16 -10.35
N TYR A 161 -18.77 -0.79 -9.58
CA TYR A 161 -18.70 -1.06 -8.15
C TYR A 161 -18.69 0.26 -7.37
N ASP A 162 -19.58 0.38 -6.40
CA ASP A 162 -19.51 1.45 -5.42
C ASP A 162 -18.34 1.17 -4.48
N HIS A 163 -17.45 2.15 -4.33
CA HIS A 163 -16.35 2.11 -3.39
C HIS A 163 -16.73 2.79 -2.07
N GLU A 164 -16.01 2.47 -1.00
CA GLU A 164 -16.20 3.03 0.34
C GLU A 164 -17.60 2.72 0.94
N VAL A 165 -18.20 1.62 0.52
CA VAL A 165 -19.49 1.14 1.00
C VAL A 165 -19.34 -0.21 1.68
N GLY A 166 -19.65 -0.27 2.99
CA GLY A 166 -19.54 -1.52 3.74
C GLY A 166 -18.12 -1.88 4.19
N TYR A 167 -17.88 -3.16 4.46
CA TYR A 167 -16.64 -3.71 4.99
C TYR A 167 -16.29 -5.05 4.35
N ASP A 168 -16.76 -5.28 3.14
CA ASP A 168 -16.48 -6.46 2.34
C ASP A 168 -16.20 -6.08 0.88
N ASP A 169 -15.68 -7.02 0.11
CA ASP A 169 -15.42 -6.90 -1.31
C ASP A 169 -16.51 -7.68 -2.05
N ASP A 170 -17.62 -6.99 -2.36
CA ASP A 170 -18.81 -7.56 -3.03
C ASP A 170 -19.28 -8.87 -2.37
N GLY A 171 -19.43 -8.85 -1.04
CA GLY A 171 -19.85 -10.00 -0.25
C GLY A 171 -18.73 -11.00 0.06
N SER A 172 -17.52 -10.75 -0.37
CA SER A 172 -16.32 -11.51 -0.01
C SER A 172 -15.54 -10.83 1.10
N ALA A 173 -14.71 -11.58 1.82
CA ALA A 173 -13.89 -11.00 2.88
C ALA A 173 -12.81 -10.07 2.31
N MET A 174 -12.75 -8.84 2.80
CA MET A 174 -11.66 -7.92 2.50
C MET A 174 -10.45 -8.29 3.37
N ALA A 175 -9.43 -8.90 2.78
CA ALA A 175 -8.19 -9.21 3.49
C ALA A 175 -7.38 -7.92 3.71
N ALA A 176 -7.13 -7.58 4.96
CA ALA A 176 -6.33 -6.42 5.32
C ALA A 176 -5.29 -6.77 6.39
N SER A 177 -4.07 -6.26 6.23
CA SER A 177 -3.01 -6.47 7.22
C SER A 177 -2.05 -5.30 7.30
N ILE A 178 -1.47 -5.11 8.48
CA ILE A 178 -0.34 -4.22 8.74
C ILE A 178 0.80 -5.07 9.24
N GLU A 179 1.98 -4.92 8.66
CA GLU A 179 3.18 -5.64 9.03
C GLU A 179 4.33 -4.66 9.23
N ALA A 180 5.00 -4.75 10.38
CA ALA A 180 6.21 -4.01 10.65
C ALA A 180 7.43 -4.80 10.22
N SER A 181 8.44 -4.11 9.70
CA SER A 181 9.79 -4.65 9.54
C SER A 181 10.35 -5.09 10.90
N PRO A 182 11.34 -5.99 10.95
CA PRO A 182 11.99 -6.37 12.20
C PRO A 182 12.50 -5.16 12.97
N ILE A 183 12.11 -5.08 14.24
CA ILE A 183 12.46 -4.02 15.18
C ILE A 183 13.50 -4.58 16.15
N ASP A 184 14.66 -3.94 16.22
CA ASP A 184 15.68 -4.33 17.17
C ASP A 184 15.30 -3.91 18.60
N VAL A 185 15.55 -4.82 19.56
CA VAL A 185 15.35 -4.52 20.97
C VAL A 185 16.65 -3.99 21.54
N GLY A 186 16.70 -2.69 21.86
CA GLY A 186 17.93 -2.00 22.22
C GLY A 186 18.87 -1.87 21.04
N GLU A 187 20.12 -2.28 21.18
CA GLU A 187 21.14 -2.25 20.13
C GLU A 187 21.22 -3.58 19.33
N GLY A 188 20.27 -4.51 19.50
CA GLY A 188 20.24 -5.79 18.80
C GLY A 188 21.31 -6.82 19.28
N GLU A 189 22.14 -6.47 20.25
CA GLU A 189 23.21 -7.36 20.74
C GLU A 189 22.74 -8.47 21.67
N ARG A 190 21.59 -8.29 22.34
CA ARG A 190 21.08 -9.18 23.36
C ARG A 190 19.79 -9.84 22.93
N PHE A 191 19.64 -11.09 23.36
CA PHE A 191 18.34 -11.75 23.25
C PHE A 191 17.33 -11.10 24.19
N SER A 192 16.11 -11.01 23.72
CA SER A 192 14.94 -10.60 24.46
C SER A 192 13.89 -11.68 24.46
N PHE A 193 13.22 -11.83 25.58
CA PHE A 193 12.10 -12.75 25.74
C PHE A 193 10.80 -11.93 25.78
N ILE A 194 9.86 -12.28 24.92
CA ILE A 194 8.52 -11.71 24.90
C ILE A 194 7.59 -12.66 25.65
N SER A 195 6.96 -12.15 26.73
CA SER A 195 6.09 -12.93 27.59
C SER A 195 4.61 -12.64 27.39
N LYS A 196 4.28 -11.44 26.95
CA LYS A 196 2.89 -10.98 26.88
C LYS A 196 2.73 -9.89 25.83
N ILE A 197 1.55 -9.88 25.20
CA ILE A 197 1.06 -8.77 24.38
C ILE A 197 -0.30 -8.31 24.91
N ILE A 198 -0.49 -7.02 24.98
CA ILE A 198 -1.77 -6.37 25.28
C ILE A 198 -2.21 -5.70 23.99
N PRO A 199 -3.31 -6.16 23.38
CA PRO A 199 -3.81 -5.57 22.15
C PRO A 199 -4.38 -4.18 22.44
N ASP A 200 -4.29 -3.31 21.44
CA ASP A 200 -5.03 -2.06 21.38
C ASP A 200 -5.78 -2.05 20.06
N VAL A 201 -6.86 -2.83 19.99
CA VAL A 201 -7.65 -3.03 18.78
C VAL A 201 -9.12 -2.74 19.10
N THR A 202 -9.77 -1.99 18.22
CA THR A 202 -11.22 -1.74 18.30
C THR A 202 -11.92 -2.35 17.10
N PHE A 203 -13.12 -2.89 17.34
CA PHE A 203 -13.94 -3.56 16.32
C PHE A 203 -15.27 -2.83 16.05
N GLN A 204 -15.35 -1.57 16.42
CA GLN A 204 -16.57 -0.79 16.27
C GLN A 204 -16.97 -0.68 14.79
N GLY A 205 -18.19 -1.06 14.49
CA GLY A 205 -18.76 -1.06 13.14
C GLY A 205 -18.65 -2.41 12.41
N SER A 206 -18.07 -3.45 13.04
CA SER A 206 -18.16 -4.80 12.50
C SER A 206 -19.61 -5.28 12.43
N THR A 207 -19.94 -6.04 11.38
CA THR A 207 -21.28 -6.62 11.19
C THR A 207 -21.43 -8.01 11.79
N VAL A 208 -20.31 -8.66 12.11
CA VAL A 208 -20.30 -9.98 12.78
C VAL A 208 -20.36 -9.86 14.28
N SER A 209 -20.92 -10.87 14.95
CA SER A 209 -21.13 -10.89 16.39
C SER A 209 -19.82 -11.12 17.19
N SER A 210 -18.84 -11.77 16.61
CA SER A 210 -17.55 -12.07 17.23
C SER A 210 -16.40 -11.68 16.28
N PRO A 211 -16.14 -10.38 16.11
CA PRO A 211 -15.05 -9.94 15.26
C PRO A 211 -13.70 -10.28 15.89
N SER A 212 -12.75 -10.72 15.06
CA SER A 212 -11.41 -11.06 15.47
C SER A 212 -10.36 -10.62 14.45
N VAL A 213 -9.15 -10.38 14.93
CA VAL A 213 -7.95 -10.20 14.12
C VAL A 213 -6.87 -11.15 14.59
N ASP A 214 -6.04 -11.58 13.68
CA ASP A 214 -4.86 -12.38 14.00
C ASP A 214 -3.65 -11.48 14.17
N MET A 215 -2.98 -11.63 15.30
CA MET A 215 -1.74 -10.94 15.59
C MET A 215 -0.59 -11.93 15.60
N THR A 216 0.35 -11.74 14.70
CA THR A 216 1.53 -12.58 14.54
C THR A 216 2.77 -11.84 15.00
N LEU A 217 3.53 -12.45 15.90
CA LEU A 217 4.86 -12.02 16.29
C LEU A 217 5.89 -13.01 15.77
N SER A 218 6.93 -12.50 15.15
CA SER A 218 8.04 -13.30 14.62
C SER A 218 9.35 -12.76 15.16
N MET A 219 10.23 -13.64 15.65
CA MET A 219 11.53 -13.27 16.21
C MET A 219 12.65 -13.68 15.27
N GLN A 220 13.72 -12.89 15.25
CA GLN A 220 14.97 -13.18 14.54
C GLN A 220 16.12 -13.28 15.53
N ASP A 221 17.06 -14.19 15.26
CA ASP A 221 18.25 -14.39 16.10
C ASP A 221 19.39 -13.44 15.71
N TYR A 222 19.41 -12.98 14.46
CA TYR A 222 20.36 -11.97 13.96
C TYR A 222 19.74 -11.24 12.75
N PRO A 223 20.18 -10.02 12.44
CA PRO A 223 19.69 -9.25 11.29
C PRO A 223 19.85 -10.02 9.98
N GLY A 224 18.77 -10.11 9.19
CA GLY A 224 18.76 -10.84 7.94
C GLY A 224 18.51 -12.34 8.07
N SER A 225 18.42 -12.90 9.28
CA SER A 225 18.00 -14.28 9.45
C SER A 225 16.50 -14.44 9.14
N PRO A 226 16.09 -15.52 8.49
CA PRO A 226 14.68 -15.86 8.40
C PRO A 226 14.10 -16.16 9.79
N TYR A 227 12.80 -15.97 9.94
CA TYR A 227 12.12 -16.30 11.17
C TYR A 227 12.17 -17.80 11.43
N GLY A 228 12.81 -18.20 12.52
CA GLY A 228 12.83 -19.60 12.97
C GLY A 228 13.80 -20.52 12.23
N GLN A 229 14.80 -20.01 11.53
CA GLN A 229 15.86 -20.86 10.98
C GLN A 229 17.00 -21.07 11.97
N ALA A 230 17.51 -22.33 11.99
CA ALA A 230 18.80 -22.63 12.55
C ALA A 230 19.94 -22.06 11.68
N GLU A 231 21.17 -22.01 12.20
CA GLU A 231 22.37 -21.49 11.51
C GLU A 231 22.75 -22.24 10.22
N SER A 232 21.99 -23.25 9.81
CA SER A 232 22.24 -24.08 8.62
C SER A 232 21.09 -24.03 7.66
N ASP A 233 21.34 -23.63 6.42
CA ASP A 233 20.35 -23.59 5.33
C ASP A 233 19.75 -24.96 4.95
N THR A 234 20.32 -26.04 5.47
CA THR A 234 19.94 -27.44 5.15
C THR A 234 19.04 -28.10 6.19
N VAL A 235 18.84 -27.45 7.33
CA VAL A 235 18.03 -27.98 8.41
C VAL A 235 16.80 -27.13 8.63
N SER A 236 15.62 -27.70 8.38
CA SER A 236 14.36 -27.05 8.77
C SER A 236 14.36 -26.87 10.30
N SER A 237 14.42 -25.63 10.76
CA SER A 237 14.35 -25.35 12.20
C SER A 237 12.96 -25.66 12.71
N THR A 238 12.88 -26.45 13.76
CA THR A 238 11.67 -26.65 14.55
C THR A 238 11.53 -25.63 15.68
N ALA A 239 12.46 -24.65 15.77
CA ALA A 239 12.38 -23.61 16.77
C ALA A 239 11.18 -22.72 16.48
N ILE A 240 10.32 -22.52 17.47
CA ILE A 240 9.16 -21.64 17.38
C ILE A 240 9.67 -20.21 17.56
N SER A 241 9.85 -19.50 16.45
CA SER A 241 10.17 -18.08 16.44
C SER A 241 9.00 -17.21 16.01
N THR A 242 7.89 -17.84 15.67
CA THR A 242 6.66 -17.16 15.24
C THR A 242 5.47 -17.70 16.03
N THR A 243 4.64 -16.80 16.50
CA THR A 243 3.39 -17.14 17.20
C THR A 243 2.28 -16.24 16.68
N THR A 244 1.16 -16.84 16.30
CA THR A 244 -0.07 -16.15 15.91
C THR A 244 -1.11 -16.35 16.99
N VAL A 245 -1.71 -15.26 17.44
CA VAL A 245 -2.76 -15.25 18.47
C VAL A 245 -3.96 -14.49 17.95
N PRO A 246 -5.17 -15.07 17.98
CA PRO A 246 -6.38 -14.35 17.67
C PRO A 246 -6.74 -13.39 18.82
N PHE A 247 -7.12 -12.17 18.46
CA PHE A 247 -7.66 -11.18 19.38
C PHE A 247 -9.11 -10.88 19.00
N GLU A 248 -9.98 -11.10 19.97
CA GLU A 248 -11.40 -10.80 19.90
C GLU A 248 -11.69 -9.49 20.67
N GLN A 249 -12.92 -9.02 20.60
CA GLN A 249 -13.35 -7.75 21.21
C GLN A 249 -13.05 -7.65 22.69
N PHE A 250 -13.05 -8.75 23.44
CA PHE A 250 -12.85 -8.78 24.89
C PHE A 250 -11.52 -9.41 25.33
N THR A 251 -10.61 -9.65 24.38
CA THR A 251 -9.29 -10.17 24.71
C THR A 251 -8.45 -9.06 25.36
N THR A 252 -8.15 -9.20 26.63
CA THR A 252 -7.39 -8.20 27.40
C THR A 252 -5.89 -8.35 27.22
N LYS A 253 -5.41 -9.57 27.05
CA LYS A 253 -3.99 -9.91 26.86
C LYS A 253 -3.84 -11.30 26.22
N ALA A 254 -2.69 -11.53 25.62
CA ALA A 254 -2.22 -12.85 25.25
C ALA A 254 -0.87 -13.13 25.89
N ASP A 255 -0.75 -14.28 26.52
CA ASP A 255 0.53 -14.77 27.04
C ASP A 255 1.24 -15.55 25.92
N ILE A 256 2.48 -15.17 25.62
CA ILE A 256 3.29 -15.73 24.54
C ILE A 256 4.68 -16.09 25.07
N ARG A 257 5.43 -16.89 24.30
CA ARG A 257 6.79 -17.30 24.66
C ARG A 257 7.66 -17.27 23.43
N LEU A 258 8.27 -16.13 23.17
CA LEU A 258 9.17 -15.93 22.04
C LEU A 258 10.49 -15.37 22.52
N ARG A 259 11.59 -15.79 21.88
CA ARG A 259 12.95 -15.38 22.18
C ARG A 259 13.68 -15.03 20.88
N GLY A 260 14.34 -13.88 20.83
CA GLY A 260 15.13 -13.42 19.68
C GLY A 260 15.78 -12.07 19.98
N ARG A 261 16.53 -11.53 19.02
CA ARG A 261 17.19 -10.22 19.14
C ARG A 261 16.33 -9.10 18.54
N SER A 262 15.65 -9.38 17.46
CA SER A 262 14.68 -8.47 16.84
C SER A 262 13.35 -9.18 16.67
N PHE A 263 12.28 -8.41 16.56
CA PHE A 263 10.94 -8.96 16.34
C PHE A 263 10.20 -8.19 15.24
N ALA A 264 9.43 -8.90 14.45
CA ALA A 264 8.46 -8.35 13.53
C ALA A 264 7.05 -8.62 14.07
N PHE A 265 6.15 -7.73 13.73
CA PHE A 265 4.78 -7.74 14.18
C PHE A 265 3.86 -7.58 12.97
N LYS A 266 2.87 -8.45 12.89
CA LYS A 266 1.83 -8.39 11.87
C LYS A 266 0.47 -8.50 12.53
N ILE A 267 -0.48 -7.70 12.11
CA ILE A 267 -1.90 -7.83 12.46
C ILE A 267 -2.74 -7.81 11.20
N GLY A 268 -3.77 -8.62 11.16
CA GLY A 268 -4.67 -8.66 10.01
C GLY A 268 -5.93 -9.46 10.25
N SER A 269 -6.85 -9.35 9.33
CA SER A 269 -8.05 -10.17 9.28
C SER A 269 -8.38 -10.54 7.84
N THR A 270 -8.85 -11.76 7.66
CA THR A 270 -9.43 -12.27 6.41
C THR A 270 -10.89 -12.67 6.60
N ALA A 271 -11.51 -12.24 7.69
CA ALA A 271 -12.89 -12.58 8.01
C ALA A 271 -13.86 -11.58 7.39
N LEU A 272 -15.00 -12.10 6.90
CA LEU A 272 -16.06 -11.29 6.35
C LEU A 272 -16.73 -10.42 7.43
N GLY A 273 -17.00 -9.16 7.10
CA GLY A 273 -17.74 -8.23 7.96
C GLY A 273 -16.97 -7.76 9.21
N VAL A 274 -15.65 -7.93 9.22
CA VAL A 274 -14.78 -7.45 10.30
C VAL A 274 -14.22 -6.08 9.95
N ARG A 275 -14.53 -5.09 10.78
CA ARG A 275 -13.88 -3.78 10.80
C ARG A 275 -13.01 -3.66 12.01
N TRP A 276 -11.76 -3.28 11.83
CA TRP A 276 -10.83 -3.14 12.94
C TRP A 276 -9.96 -1.90 12.80
N ARG A 277 -9.53 -1.38 13.94
CA ARG A 277 -8.56 -0.28 14.03
C ARG A 277 -7.49 -0.68 15.03
N LEU A 278 -6.23 -0.53 14.64
CA LEU A 278 -5.08 -0.73 15.50
C LEU A 278 -4.70 0.60 16.17
N GLY A 279 -4.60 0.59 17.48
CA GLY A 279 -4.00 1.66 18.28
C GLY A 279 -2.52 1.38 18.56
N SER A 280 -2.14 1.46 19.82
CA SER A 280 -0.75 1.25 20.29
C SER A 280 -0.62 -0.02 21.12
N PRO A 281 -0.42 -1.20 20.52
CA PRO A 281 -0.25 -2.45 21.25
C PRO A 281 0.98 -2.38 22.16
N ARG A 282 0.89 -3.04 23.31
CA ARG A 282 1.97 -3.09 24.29
C ARG A 282 2.53 -4.50 24.37
N ILE A 283 3.86 -4.60 24.33
CA ILE A 283 4.59 -5.87 24.38
C ILE A 283 5.44 -5.85 25.64
N GLU A 284 5.32 -6.92 26.46
CA GLU A 284 6.20 -7.11 27.63
C GLU A 284 7.46 -7.83 27.19
N LEU A 285 8.59 -7.11 27.29
CA LEU A 285 9.91 -7.57 26.92
C LEU A 285 10.79 -7.72 28.17
N ARG A 286 11.59 -8.80 28.23
CA ARG A 286 12.62 -9.02 29.24
C ARG A 286 13.94 -9.34 28.54
N GLN A 287 15.03 -8.78 29.02
CA GLN A 287 16.37 -9.16 28.55
C GLN A 287 16.68 -10.60 28.97
N ASP A 288 17.18 -11.42 28.04
CA ASP A 288 17.45 -12.83 28.23
C ASP A 288 18.89 -13.22 27.85
N GLY A 289 19.86 -12.35 28.18
CA GLY A 289 21.27 -12.64 28.00
C GLY A 289 21.80 -12.39 26.59
N ARG A 290 23.04 -12.85 26.33
CA ARG A 290 23.76 -12.68 25.06
C ARG A 290 23.80 -13.93 24.18
N ARG A 291 23.31 -15.06 24.67
CA ARG A 291 23.24 -16.36 23.97
C ARG A 291 21.84 -16.93 24.05
#